data_c9909a00e893bfc3a9517439fb43d571
#
_entry.id   c9909a00e893bfc3a9517439fb43d571
#
_cell.length_a   1.000
_cell.length_b   1.000
_cell.length_c   1.000
_cell.angle_alpha   90.00
_cell.angle_beta   90.00
_cell.angle_gamma   90.00
#
_symmetry.space_group_name_H-M   'P 1'
#
loop_
_entity.id
_entity.type
_entity.pdbx_description
1 polymer ?
#
loop_
_entity_poly.entity_id
_entity_poly.type
_entity_poly.pdbx_seq_one_letter_code
_entity_poly.pdbx_strand_id
1 'polypeptide(L)'
;MKRRGFLRLLLGGAAAGALGPWRGEALGATDFRRVRPADAGWPGANAWKALGQQLRGGLARVDSPLAAGPVSPELLKQMENPYFVGDQAWATQSSGWGGAWSSKPSAWAVSARTAEDVAAAVTFARKNRIRLVVKGGGHSYQGTSNAPDSLLVWTRPMDRIVLHDAFTPQGCAGKVGPVPAVSVGAGALWLHTYDAVTTRGGRYVQGGGCATVGVAGLIQSGGFGSFSKRFGMAAASLLEADVVTADGKIRTVNACTDPDLFWALKGGGGGTFGVVTRLTLRTHALPETFGAVLLNIQADSDAGYRRLIERFVAFYKTALFNPQWGEQVRFGPRNRLGIQMLFEGLDKAKAEEIWRPFLAEVEKPDSGLRIEPGRAVVSFPARAFWNPEFLTTKMKDHVRSDPRPGAPANNVWWASNQEELCIWWHGYESTWMPESLLADARQKDLAAALFAASRHWSLSLHFNKGLAGSPPEAIAAARETATNPAVLGAFALAIIAGGETARYAGVAGHSPDETEGRSDAQAIGAAMAELRKLVPDPGSYVSESNYFEKDWQRAFWGNNYARLRRIKKKYDRDGLFFVHHGVGSEDWSADGMARLRS
;
A
#
# COMPACT_ATOMS: atom_id res chain seq x y z
N MET A 1 4.76 -7.23 35.00
CA MET A 1 5.38 -6.96 36.34
C MET A 1 5.97 -5.56 36.33
N LYS A 2 5.49 -4.74 37.23
CA LYS A 2 5.91 -3.33 37.45
C LYS A 2 7.34 -3.22 37.98
N ARG A 3 8.07 -2.16 37.59
CA ARG A 3 9.02 -1.35 38.39
C ARG A 3 9.42 -0.16 37.52
N ARG A 4 9.04 1.00 37.75
CA ARG A 4 9.22 2.17 38.68
C ARG A 4 10.67 2.38 39.11
N GLY A 5 11.22 3.56 38.73
CA GLY A 5 11.66 4.53 39.71
C GLY A 5 12.99 5.20 39.47
N PHE A 6 12.95 6.54 39.57
CA PHE A 6 14.01 7.49 40.01
C PHE A 6 14.93 8.08 38.93
N LEU A 7 15.19 9.39 38.83
CA LEU A 7 15.16 10.51 39.76
C LEU A 7 15.07 11.86 39.01
N ARG A 8 14.44 12.83 39.59
CA ARG A 8 14.43 14.25 39.20
C ARG A 8 15.76 14.92 39.52
N LEU A 9 16.19 15.89 38.71
CA LEU A 9 16.74 17.14 39.24
C LEU A 9 16.54 18.30 38.26
N LEU A 10 16.12 19.41 38.82
CA LEU A 10 15.67 20.68 38.30
C LEU A 10 16.80 21.58 37.79
N LEU A 11 16.47 22.44 36.82
CA LEU A 11 16.70 23.89 36.72
C LEU A 11 16.45 24.25 35.24
N GLY A 12 15.48 25.01 34.84
CA GLY A 12 15.17 26.37 35.18
C GLY A 12 15.46 27.22 33.94
N GLY A 13 14.44 27.56 33.11
CA GLY A 13 14.58 28.51 32.01
C GLY A 13 13.25 28.63 31.23
N ALA A 14 12.38 29.53 31.71
CA ALA A 14 11.13 29.86 31.08
C ALA A 14 11.35 30.59 29.74
N ALA A 15 10.83 30.01 28.67
CA ALA A 15 10.42 30.75 27.47
C ALA A 15 9.00 30.30 27.12
N ALA A 16 8.01 31.03 27.60
CA ALA A 16 6.61 30.89 27.24
C ALA A 16 6.43 31.34 25.78
N GLY A 17 6.52 30.41 24.85
CA GLY A 17 6.02 30.58 23.49
C GLY A 17 4.55 30.19 23.47
N ALA A 18 3.65 31.19 23.48
CA ALA A 18 2.22 31.01 23.34
C ALA A 18 1.90 30.26 22.04
N LEU A 19 1.51 29.00 22.15
CA LEU A 19 0.78 28.32 21.08
C LEU A 19 -0.64 28.89 21.08
N GLY A 20 -0.81 29.98 20.31
CA GLY A 20 -2.14 30.48 19.98
C GLY A 20 -2.91 29.40 19.21
N PRO A 21 -4.25 29.36 19.35
CA PRO A 21 -5.06 28.46 18.55
C PRO A 21 -4.78 28.72 17.08
N TRP A 22 -4.58 27.67 16.30
CA TRP A 22 -4.51 27.72 14.85
C TRP A 22 -5.75 28.46 14.35
N ARG A 23 -5.61 29.74 14.07
CA ARG A 23 -6.58 30.48 13.28
C ARG A 23 -6.43 29.90 11.87
N GLY A 24 -7.40 29.08 11.47
CA GLY A 24 -7.55 28.74 10.08
C GLY A 24 -7.54 30.04 9.29
N GLU A 25 -6.54 30.22 8.41
CA GLU A 25 -6.55 31.31 7.45
C GLU A 25 -7.91 31.27 6.76
N ALA A 26 -8.61 32.39 6.79
CA ALA A 26 -9.86 32.56 6.03
C ALA A 26 -9.50 32.40 4.55
N LEU A 27 -9.65 31.16 4.05
CA LEU A 27 -9.47 30.84 2.63
C LEU A 27 -10.41 31.76 1.86
N GLY A 28 -9.85 32.52 0.93
CA GLY A 28 -10.59 33.46 0.08
C GLY A 28 -11.81 32.78 -0.55
N ALA A 29 -12.91 33.52 -0.70
CA ALA A 29 -14.17 33.01 -1.23
C ALA A 29 -13.94 32.22 -2.51
N THR A 30 -14.33 30.93 -2.52
CA THR A 30 -14.19 30.04 -3.67
C THR A 30 -15.46 30.05 -4.49
N ASP A 31 -15.36 30.09 -5.81
CA ASP A 31 -16.55 30.04 -6.69
C ASP A 31 -17.18 28.65 -6.75
N PHE A 32 -16.47 27.60 -6.28
CA PHE A 32 -16.96 26.23 -6.29
C PHE A 32 -16.79 25.55 -4.92
N ARG A 33 -17.93 25.08 -4.38
CA ARG A 33 -17.98 24.27 -3.16
C ARG A 33 -18.87 23.04 -3.38
N ARG A 34 -18.42 21.91 -2.85
CA ARG A 34 -19.23 20.68 -2.79
C ARG A 34 -20.26 20.80 -1.67
N VAL A 35 -21.41 20.17 -1.89
CA VAL A 35 -22.51 20.18 -0.91
C VAL A 35 -22.30 19.10 0.16
N ARG A 36 -22.75 19.42 1.38
CA ARG A 36 -22.78 18.53 2.53
C ARG A 36 -24.21 18.12 2.87
N PRO A 37 -24.44 17.05 3.64
CA PRO A 37 -25.79 16.61 4.02
C PRO A 37 -26.66 17.70 4.69
N ALA A 38 -26.06 18.67 5.37
CA ALA A 38 -26.77 19.79 6.02
C ALA A 38 -27.08 20.96 5.08
N ASP A 39 -26.50 20.99 3.88
CA ASP A 39 -26.69 22.09 2.92
C ASP A 39 -28.03 21.94 2.19
N ALA A 40 -28.73 23.04 1.90
CA ALA A 40 -29.97 23.05 1.13
C ALA A 40 -29.84 22.45 -0.28
N GLY A 41 -28.62 22.43 -0.84
CA GLY A 41 -28.32 21.81 -2.14
C GLY A 41 -28.11 20.30 -2.08
N TRP A 42 -28.17 19.65 -0.90
CA TRP A 42 -28.05 18.19 -0.79
C TRP A 42 -29.25 17.50 -1.46
N PRO A 43 -29.04 16.42 -2.24
CA PRO A 43 -30.14 15.75 -2.93
C PRO A 43 -31.19 15.23 -1.95
N GLY A 44 -32.45 15.53 -2.26
CA GLY A 44 -33.58 15.00 -1.51
C GLY A 44 -33.84 13.51 -1.76
N ALA A 45 -34.71 12.90 -0.94
CA ALA A 45 -35.03 11.47 -0.97
C ALA A 45 -35.40 10.95 -2.38
N ASN A 46 -36.15 11.75 -3.16
CA ASN A 46 -36.55 11.36 -4.52
C ASN A 46 -35.34 11.25 -5.49
N ALA A 47 -34.32 12.11 -5.33
CA ALA A 47 -33.12 12.04 -6.16
C ALA A 47 -32.29 10.78 -5.83
N TRP A 48 -32.14 10.44 -4.56
CA TRP A 48 -31.47 9.20 -4.13
C TRP A 48 -32.27 7.97 -4.59
N LYS A 49 -33.60 7.97 -4.47
CA LYS A 49 -34.45 6.89 -4.98
C LYS A 49 -34.27 6.70 -6.48
N ALA A 50 -34.25 7.79 -7.24
CA ALA A 50 -34.03 7.75 -8.69
C ALA A 50 -32.65 7.22 -9.07
N LEU A 51 -31.60 7.55 -8.31
CA LEU A 51 -30.30 6.91 -8.49
C LEU A 51 -30.38 5.41 -8.21
N GLY A 52 -30.95 5.00 -7.06
CA GLY A 52 -31.09 3.59 -6.70
C GLY A 52 -31.80 2.74 -7.75
N GLN A 53 -32.79 3.29 -8.43
CA GLN A 53 -33.52 2.61 -9.51
C GLN A 53 -32.70 2.37 -10.79
N GLN A 54 -31.59 3.09 -10.97
CA GLN A 54 -30.71 2.94 -12.13
C GLN A 54 -29.62 1.88 -11.90
N LEU A 55 -29.44 1.44 -10.65
CA LEU A 55 -28.34 0.56 -10.28
C LEU A 55 -28.74 -0.92 -10.33
N ARG A 56 -27.85 -1.75 -10.88
CA ARG A 56 -27.95 -3.23 -10.78
C ARG A 56 -27.43 -3.75 -9.44
N GLY A 57 -26.51 -3.01 -8.81
CA GLY A 57 -26.00 -3.29 -7.49
C GLY A 57 -26.95 -2.87 -6.38
N GLY A 58 -26.63 -1.78 -5.72
CA GLY A 58 -27.47 -1.25 -4.65
C GLY A 58 -27.03 0.13 -4.21
N LEU A 59 -27.95 0.87 -3.58
CA LEU A 59 -27.70 2.14 -2.93
C LEU A 59 -28.14 2.05 -1.47
N ALA A 60 -27.26 2.39 -0.54
CA ALA A 60 -27.58 2.39 0.88
C ALA A 60 -27.00 3.62 1.59
N ARG A 61 -27.69 4.10 2.63
CA ARG A 61 -27.04 4.94 3.63
C ARG A 61 -26.00 4.12 4.35
N VAL A 62 -24.92 4.78 4.75
CA VAL A 62 -23.82 4.10 5.44
C VAL A 62 -23.76 4.60 6.88
N ASP A 63 -24.13 3.74 7.79
CA ASP A 63 -24.02 3.98 9.22
C ASP A 63 -22.90 3.08 9.79
N SER A 64 -22.04 3.64 10.61
CA SER A 64 -20.99 2.88 11.29
C SER A 64 -21.50 2.38 12.65
N PRO A 65 -21.49 1.07 12.89
CA PRO A 65 -21.84 0.54 14.21
C PRO A 65 -20.85 0.96 15.31
N LEU A 66 -19.66 1.44 14.95
CA LEU A 66 -18.69 2.01 15.88
C LEU A 66 -19.11 3.40 16.43
N ALA A 67 -20.03 4.08 15.75
CA ALA A 67 -20.52 5.40 16.14
C ALA A 67 -21.84 5.36 16.92
N ALA A 68 -22.49 4.19 17.01
CA ALA A 68 -23.86 4.07 17.50
C ALA A 68 -24.00 3.83 19.02
N GLY A 69 -22.92 3.94 19.80
CA GLY A 69 -22.91 3.69 21.25
C GLY A 69 -21.89 2.64 21.67
N PRO A 70 -22.13 1.89 22.76
CA PRO A 70 -21.21 0.84 23.19
C PRO A 70 -21.03 -0.22 22.10
N VAL A 71 -19.77 -0.47 21.74
CA VAL A 71 -19.42 -1.47 20.71
C VAL A 71 -19.42 -2.86 21.35
N SER A 72 -20.10 -3.83 20.71
CA SER A 72 -20.16 -5.18 21.26
C SER A 72 -18.83 -5.92 21.11
N PRO A 73 -18.46 -6.83 22.05
CA PRO A 73 -17.28 -7.68 21.91
C PRO A 73 -17.31 -8.55 20.64
N GLU A 74 -18.49 -8.96 20.18
CA GLU A 74 -18.67 -9.75 18.96
C GLU A 74 -18.28 -8.95 17.74
N LEU A 75 -18.67 -7.68 17.65
CA LEU A 75 -18.26 -6.82 16.55
C LEU A 75 -16.75 -6.59 16.55
N LEU A 76 -16.15 -6.30 17.70
CA LEU A 76 -14.70 -6.15 17.82
C LEU A 76 -13.96 -7.41 17.36
N LYS A 77 -14.46 -8.60 17.73
CA LYS A 77 -13.91 -9.87 17.27
C LYS A 77 -14.07 -10.06 15.74
N GLN A 78 -15.19 -9.66 15.17
CA GLN A 78 -15.38 -9.69 13.71
C GLN A 78 -14.40 -8.74 13.00
N MET A 79 -14.08 -7.59 13.61
CA MET A 79 -13.11 -6.63 13.09
C MET A 79 -11.66 -7.16 13.06
N GLU A 80 -11.36 -8.29 13.71
CA GLU A 80 -10.08 -9.00 13.57
C GLU A 80 -9.96 -9.79 12.26
N ASN A 81 -11.01 -9.84 11.45
CA ASN A 81 -11.05 -10.52 10.17
C ASN A 81 -10.96 -9.50 9.02
N PRO A 82 -9.86 -9.49 8.23
CA PRO A 82 -9.67 -8.51 7.15
C PRO A 82 -10.70 -8.63 6.03
N TYR A 83 -11.26 -9.82 5.79
CA TYR A 83 -12.36 -9.98 4.85
C TYR A 83 -13.65 -9.37 5.38
N PHE A 84 -13.95 -9.55 6.67
CA PHE A 84 -15.10 -8.89 7.27
C PHE A 84 -15.00 -7.37 7.11
N VAL A 85 -13.86 -6.78 7.47
CA VAL A 85 -13.62 -5.33 7.34
C VAL A 85 -13.76 -4.88 5.88
N GLY A 86 -13.17 -5.62 4.92
CA GLY A 86 -13.24 -5.30 3.49
C GLY A 86 -14.64 -5.42 2.89
N ASP A 87 -15.49 -6.26 3.48
CA ASP A 87 -16.88 -6.50 3.08
C ASP A 87 -17.87 -5.49 3.70
N GLN A 88 -17.40 -4.50 4.49
CA GLN A 88 -18.25 -3.46 5.08
C GLN A 88 -18.06 -2.12 4.36
N ALA A 89 -19.16 -1.49 3.91
CA ALA A 89 -19.07 -0.17 3.27
C ALA A 89 -18.53 0.91 4.23
N TRP A 90 -18.81 0.79 5.53
CA TRP A 90 -18.42 1.75 6.56
C TRP A 90 -16.99 1.58 7.07
N ALA A 91 -16.36 0.41 6.93
CA ALA A 91 -15.05 0.10 7.50
C ALA A 91 -13.90 0.28 6.50
N THR A 92 -12.69 0.46 7.02
CA THR A 92 -11.42 0.52 6.27
C THR A 92 -10.35 -0.26 7.04
N GLN A 93 -9.35 -0.78 6.31
CA GLN A 93 -8.26 -1.58 6.91
C GLN A 93 -7.37 -0.76 7.86
N SER A 94 -7.19 0.55 7.62
CA SER A 94 -6.65 1.49 8.61
C SER A 94 -7.77 2.27 9.24
N SER A 95 -7.73 2.48 10.55
CA SER A 95 -8.76 3.20 11.32
C SER A 95 -8.52 4.70 11.40
N GLY A 96 -7.26 5.12 11.22
CA GLY A 96 -6.90 6.53 11.25
C GLY A 96 -5.40 6.78 11.28
N TRP A 97 -5.05 8.05 11.45
CA TRP A 97 -3.67 8.53 11.58
C TRP A 97 -3.64 9.72 12.53
N GLY A 98 -2.78 9.68 13.54
CA GLY A 98 -2.64 10.72 14.57
C GLY A 98 -2.42 12.11 13.98
N GLY A 99 -3.27 13.07 14.38
CA GLY A 99 -3.21 14.45 13.89
C GLY A 99 -3.65 14.66 12.43
N ALA A 100 -4.08 13.61 11.70
CA ALA A 100 -4.41 13.69 10.29
C ALA A 100 -5.88 13.34 9.98
N TRP A 101 -6.27 12.12 10.14
CA TRP A 101 -7.61 11.65 9.79
C TRP A 101 -8.07 10.48 10.67
N SER A 102 -9.38 10.30 10.76
CA SER A 102 -10.02 9.09 11.29
C SER A 102 -11.01 8.54 10.29
N SER A 103 -11.11 7.21 10.22
CA SER A 103 -12.06 6.55 9.31
C SER A 103 -13.49 6.93 9.69
N LYS A 104 -14.15 7.64 8.79
CA LYS A 104 -15.57 8.00 8.90
C LYS A 104 -16.29 7.52 7.64
N PRO A 105 -17.48 6.91 7.77
CA PRO A 105 -18.23 6.41 6.63
C PRO A 105 -18.66 7.55 5.71
N SER A 106 -18.80 7.23 4.43
CA SER A 106 -19.50 8.08 3.47
C SER A 106 -21.00 8.17 3.83
N ALA A 107 -21.68 9.22 3.41
CA ALA A 107 -23.13 9.37 3.69
C ALA A 107 -23.98 8.31 2.97
N TRP A 108 -23.57 7.96 1.75
CA TRP A 108 -24.20 6.95 0.91
C TRP A 108 -23.16 6.10 0.21
N ALA A 109 -23.48 4.84 -0.09
CA ALA A 109 -22.67 3.94 -0.90
C ALA A 109 -23.45 3.34 -2.04
N VAL A 110 -22.88 3.39 -3.25
CA VAL A 110 -23.27 2.56 -4.38
C VAL A 110 -22.44 1.29 -4.34
N SER A 111 -23.07 0.16 -4.09
CA SER A 111 -22.48 -1.18 -4.18
C SER A 111 -22.45 -1.58 -5.65
N ALA A 112 -21.42 -1.15 -6.38
CA ALA A 112 -21.36 -1.28 -7.83
C ALA A 112 -21.10 -2.73 -8.26
N ARG A 113 -21.89 -3.23 -9.21
CA ARG A 113 -21.72 -4.54 -9.87
C ARG A 113 -21.32 -4.43 -11.33
N THR A 114 -21.58 -3.27 -11.94
CA THR A 114 -21.29 -3.01 -13.36
C THR A 114 -20.64 -1.64 -13.56
N ALA A 115 -20.04 -1.43 -14.73
CA ALA A 115 -19.47 -0.13 -15.10
C ALA A 115 -20.58 0.95 -15.22
N GLU A 116 -21.81 0.55 -15.59
CA GLU A 116 -22.97 1.42 -15.68
C GLU A 116 -23.40 1.93 -14.29
N ASP A 117 -23.33 1.07 -13.23
CA ASP A 117 -23.56 1.50 -11.85
C ASP A 117 -22.58 2.60 -11.46
N VAL A 118 -21.31 2.41 -11.81
CA VAL A 118 -20.25 3.40 -11.57
C VAL A 118 -20.52 4.69 -12.35
N ALA A 119 -20.91 4.61 -13.63
CA ALA A 119 -21.22 5.76 -14.48
C ALA A 119 -22.42 6.56 -13.94
N ALA A 120 -23.44 5.88 -13.44
CA ALA A 120 -24.60 6.51 -12.79
C ALA A 120 -24.17 7.26 -11.51
N ALA A 121 -23.35 6.64 -10.66
CA ALA A 121 -22.84 7.27 -9.44
C ALA A 121 -21.96 8.49 -9.73
N VAL A 122 -21.02 8.39 -10.69
CA VAL A 122 -20.16 9.49 -11.15
C VAL A 122 -20.98 10.66 -11.67
N THR A 123 -21.96 10.37 -12.55
CA THR A 123 -22.85 11.38 -13.13
C THR A 123 -23.70 12.07 -12.06
N PHE A 124 -24.23 11.29 -11.11
CA PHE A 124 -25.01 11.80 -10.00
C PHE A 124 -24.18 12.72 -9.09
N ALA A 125 -22.97 12.28 -8.69
CA ALA A 125 -22.10 13.07 -7.84
C ALA A 125 -21.68 14.38 -8.52
N ARG A 126 -21.32 14.35 -9.80
CA ARG A 126 -20.99 15.53 -10.59
C ARG A 126 -22.15 16.52 -10.68
N LYS A 127 -23.35 16.04 -11.05
CA LYS A 127 -24.56 16.87 -11.21
C LYS A 127 -24.93 17.57 -9.90
N ASN A 128 -24.80 16.89 -8.79
CA ASN A 128 -25.19 17.37 -7.47
C ASN A 128 -24.02 17.97 -6.66
N ARG A 129 -22.84 18.11 -7.24
CA ARG A 129 -21.62 18.63 -6.57
C ARG A 129 -21.28 17.88 -5.27
N ILE A 130 -21.49 16.57 -5.22
CA ILE A 130 -21.18 15.74 -4.07
C ILE A 130 -19.71 15.28 -4.15
N ARG A 131 -19.03 15.21 -3.01
CA ARG A 131 -17.73 14.54 -2.92
C ARG A 131 -17.88 13.07 -3.29
N LEU A 132 -17.02 12.58 -4.21
CA LEU A 132 -17.00 11.19 -4.62
C LEU A 132 -15.78 10.50 -4.03
N VAL A 133 -15.96 9.29 -3.51
CA VAL A 133 -14.91 8.44 -2.96
C VAL A 133 -15.00 7.05 -3.60
N VAL A 134 -13.86 6.39 -3.80
CA VAL A 134 -13.82 5.05 -4.41
C VAL A 134 -13.14 4.07 -3.45
N LYS A 135 -13.75 2.91 -3.25
CA LYS A 135 -13.20 1.84 -2.42
C LYS A 135 -13.33 0.48 -3.10
N GLY A 136 -12.18 -0.24 -3.22
CA GLY A 136 -12.12 -1.67 -3.49
C GLY A 136 -11.88 -2.45 -2.20
N GLY A 137 -10.63 -2.83 -1.90
CA GLY A 137 -10.24 -3.53 -0.68
C GLY A 137 -10.16 -2.66 0.59
N GLY A 138 -10.11 -1.33 0.46
CA GLY A 138 -10.10 -0.42 1.60
C GLY A 138 -8.78 -0.29 2.35
N HIS A 139 -7.64 -0.57 1.73
CA HIS A 139 -6.30 -0.63 2.34
C HIS A 139 -5.50 0.69 2.32
N SER A 140 -6.12 1.83 2.02
CA SER A 140 -5.38 3.10 1.96
C SER A 140 -4.89 3.54 3.34
N TYR A 141 -3.58 3.73 3.50
CA TYR A 141 -2.98 4.34 4.69
C TYR A 141 -3.24 5.86 4.77
N GLN A 142 -3.53 6.48 3.64
CA GLN A 142 -3.81 7.92 3.52
C GLN A 142 -5.30 8.29 3.72
N GLY A 143 -6.14 7.36 4.20
CA GLY A 143 -7.55 7.61 4.46
C GLY A 143 -8.42 7.86 3.22
N THR A 144 -7.98 7.43 2.03
CA THR A 144 -8.65 7.75 0.76
C THR A 144 -9.80 6.80 0.40
N SER A 145 -10.06 5.78 1.23
CA SER A 145 -11.07 4.74 0.97
C SER A 145 -12.47 5.09 1.48
N ASN A 146 -12.59 6.04 2.37
CA ASN A 146 -13.85 6.60 2.88
C ASN A 146 -13.69 8.12 3.09
N ALA A 147 -14.79 8.86 3.11
CA ALA A 147 -14.81 10.24 3.54
C ALA A 147 -16.21 10.64 4.02
N PRO A 148 -16.33 11.43 5.10
CA PRO A 148 -17.63 11.96 5.50
C PRO A 148 -18.22 12.84 4.39
N ASP A 149 -19.53 13.03 4.43
CA ASP A 149 -20.26 13.91 3.51
C ASP A 149 -20.09 13.57 2.01
N SER A 150 -19.89 12.30 1.69
CA SER A 150 -19.59 11.83 0.34
C SER A 150 -20.53 10.73 -0.15
N LEU A 151 -20.45 10.46 -1.46
CA LEU A 151 -20.96 9.26 -2.10
C LEU A 151 -19.79 8.30 -2.34
N LEU A 152 -19.87 7.12 -1.76
CA LEU A 152 -18.92 6.04 -1.98
C LEU A 152 -19.30 5.23 -3.22
N VAL A 153 -18.38 5.08 -4.16
CA VAL A 153 -18.43 4.04 -5.19
C VAL A 153 -17.66 2.84 -4.65
N TRP A 154 -18.39 1.84 -4.19
CA TRP A 154 -17.83 0.64 -3.61
C TRP A 154 -17.78 -0.49 -4.63
N THR A 155 -16.57 -0.76 -5.15
CA THR A 155 -16.35 -1.71 -6.24
C THR A 155 -16.13 -3.14 -5.77
N ARG A 156 -16.14 -3.42 -4.46
CA ARG A 156 -15.88 -4.75 -3.89
C ARG A 156 -16.68 -5.88 -4.55
N PRO A 157 -17.97 -5.68 -4.95
CA PRO A 157 -18.74 -6.72 -5.65
C PRO A 157 -18.33 -6.98 -7.10
N MET A 158 -17.42 -6.18 -7.66
CA MET A 158 -16.89 -6.35 -9.03
C MET A 158 -15.64 -7.24 -8.97
N ASP A 159 -15.74 -8.50 -8.59
CA ASP A 159 -14.62 -9.37 -8.23
C ASP A 159 -14.34 -10.49 -9.25
N ARG A 160 -14.97 -10.46 -10.41
CA ARG A 160 -14.80 -11.47 -11.45
C ARG A 160 -13.34 -11.56 -11.91
N ILE A 161 -12.84 -12.80 -12.04
CA ILE A 161 -11.49 -13.12 -12.51
C ILE A 161 -11.59 -14.05 -13.73
N VAL A 162 -10.93 -13.69 -14.84
CA VAL A 162 -10.97 -14.44 -16.11
C VAL A 162 -9.56 -14.57 -16.67
N LEU A 163 -9.07 -15.80 -16.85
CA LEU A 163 -7.80 -16.09 -17.49
C LEU A 163 -7.95 -16.08 -19.00
N HIS A 164 -6.89 -15.64 -19.68
CA HIS A 164 -6.77 -15.62 -21.13
C HIS A 164 -5.43 -16.26 -21.54
N ASP A 165 -5.46 -17.25 -22.41
CA ASP A 165 -4.25 -17.85 -22.98
C ASP A 165 -3.59 -16.92 -24.00
N ALA A 166 -4.41 -16.12 -24.71
CA ALA A 166 -3.98 -15.18 -25.73
C ALA A 166 -4.86 -13.93 -25.71
N PHE A 167 -4.39 -12.86 -25.07
CA PHE A 167 -5.10 -11.58 -24.97
C PHE A 167 -4.43 -10.52 -25.83
N THR A 168 -5.21 -9.86 -26.66
CA THR A 168 -4.78 -8.66 -27.41
C THR A 168 -5.63 -7.48 -26.96
N PRO A 169 -5.03 -6.35 -26.48
CA PRO A 169 -5.78 -5.17 -26.09
C PRO A 169 -6.62 -4.61 -27.25
N GLN A 170 -7.75 -4.02 -26.94
CA GLN A 170 -8.68 -3.46 -27.90
C GLN A 170 -8.02 -2.40 -28.80
N GLY A 171 -8.14 -2.53 -30.13
CA GLY A 171 -7.53 -1.59 -31.08
C GLY A 171 -6.03 -1.79 -31.30
N CYS A 172 -5.41 -2.81 -30.70
CA CYS A 172 -4.00 -3.15 -30.86
C CYS A 172 -3.75 -4.33 -31.82
N ALA A 173 -4.77 -4.88 -32.44
CA ALA A 173 -4.60 -5.96 -33.41
C ALA A 173 -3.62 -5.56 -34.53
N GLY A 174 -2.67 -6.45 -34.84
CA GLY A 174 -1.59 -6.19 -35.80
C GLY A 174 -0.46 -5.28 -35.30
N LYS A 175 -0.59 -4.64 -34.13
CA LYS A 175 0.44 -3.80 -33.50
C LYS A 175 1.15 -4.49 -32.34
N VAL A 176 0.40 -5.31 -31.60
CA VAL A 176 0.90 -6.06 -30.44
C VAL A 176 0.45 -7.51 -30.58
N GLY A 177 1.35 -8.45 -30.40
CA GLY A 177 1.03 -9.87 -30.38
C GLY A 177 0.20 -10.26 -29.16
N PRO A 178 -0.62 -11.33 -29.25
CA PRO A 178 -1.37 -11.83 -28.12
C PRO A 178 -0.45 -12.37 -27.03
N VAL A 179 -0.83 -12.14 -25.76
CA VAL A 179 -0.07 -12.61 -24.60
C VAL A 179 -1.00 -13.25 -23.57
N PRO A 180 -0.51 -14.21 -22.79
CA PRO A 180 -1.27 -14.72 -21.65
C PRO A 180 -1.55 -13.62 -20.62
N ALA A 181 -2.80 -13.58 -20.17
CA ALA A 181 -3.28 -12.49 -19.28
C ALA A 181 -4.36 -12.96 -18.31
N VAL A 182 -4.68 -12.10 -17.36
CA VAL A 182 -5.85 -12.22 -16.48
C VAL A 182 -6.62 -10.90 -16.47
N SER A 183 -7.93 -10.97 -16.71
CA SER A 183 -8.84 -9.85 -16.47
C SER A 183 -9.45 -9.97 -15.09
N VAL A 184 -9.42 -8.90 -14.31
CA VAL A 184 -9.94 -8.82 -12.96
C VAL A 184 -10.87 -7.62 -12.81
N GLY A 185 -12.00 -7.79 -12.15
CA GLY A 185 -12.86 -6.68 -11.75
C GLY A 185 -12.20 -5.83 -10.66
N ALA A 186 -12.57 -4.57 -10.55
CA ALA A 186 -11.94 -3.62 -9.64
C ALA A 186 -12.11 -3.93 -8.14
N GLY A 187 -13.01 -4.85 -7.78
CA GLY A 187 -13.21 -5.36 -6.42
C GLY A 187 -12.44 -6.63 -6.10
N ALA A 188 -11.72 -7.22 -7.07
CA ALA A 188 -10.92 -8.42 -6.85
C ALA A 188 -9.80 -8.17 -5.84
N LEU A 189 -9.52 -9.19 -5.03
CA LEU A 189 -8.45 -9.20 -4.03
C LEU A 189 -7.26 -10.02 -4.53
N TRP A 190 -6.05 -9.70 -4.04
CA TRP A 190 -4.84 -10.37 -4.52
C TRP A 190 -4.83 -11.86 -4.25
N LEU A 191 -5.26 -12.31 -3.06
CA LEU A 191 -5.25 -13.75 -2.78
C LEU A 191 -6.16 -14.54 -3.73
N HIS A 192 -7.38 -14.02 -4.01
CA HIS A 192 -8.30 -14.66 -4.95
C HIS A 192 -7.72 -14.67 -6.39
N THR A 193 -7.01 -13.60 -6.74
CA THR A 193 -6.35 -13.50 -8.04
C THR A 193 -5.18 -14.49 -8.15
N TYR A 194 -4.37 -14.64 -7.09
CA TYR A 194 -3.30 -15.64 -7.04
C TYR A 194 -3.83 -17.07 -7.05
N ASP A 195 -4.90 -17.36 -6.29
CA ASP A 195 -5.53 -18.67 -6.33
C ASP A 195 -5.99 -19.02 -7.76
N ALA A 196 -6.65 -18.08 -8.44
CA ALA A 196 -7.09 -18.29 -9.82
C ALA A 196 -5.92 -18.46 -10.81
N VAL A 197 -4.92 -17.57 -10.76
CA VAL A 197 -3.82 -17.52 -11.73
C VAL A 197 -2.74 -18.55 -11.42
N THR A 198 -2.31 -18.66 -10.16
CA THR A 198 -1.15 -19.47 -9.78
C THR A 198 -1.58 -20.87 -9.38
N THR A 199 -2.48 -21.00 -8.42
CA THR A 199 -2.90 -22.32 -7.92
C THR A 199 -3.64 -23.11 -8.99
N ARG A 200 -4.65 -22.52 -9.62
CA ARG A 200 -5.47 -23.18 -10.64
C ARG A 200 -4.91 -23.05 -12.05
N GLY A 201 -4.47 -21.85 -12.43
CA GLY A 201 -4.02 -21.54 -13.78
C GLY A 201 -2.55 -21.91 -14.08
N GLY A 202 -1.72 -22.22 -13.07
CA GLY A 202 -0.31 -22.60 -13.26
C GLY A 202 0.56 -21.50 -13.88
N ARG A 203 0.20 -20.23 -13.67
CA ARG A 203 0.93 -19.04 -14.13
C ARG A 203 1.23 -18.11 -12.97
N TYR A 204 2.07 -17.11 -13.17
CA TYR A 204 2.35 -16.07 -12.20
C TYR A 204 1.75 -14.73 -12.64
N VAL A 205 1.18 -13.98 -11.71
CA VAL A 205 0.79 -12.58 -11.88
C VAL A 205 1.49 -11.73 -10.83
N GLN A 206 2.07 -10.61 -11.24
CA GLN A 206 2.79 -9.72 -10.33
C GLN A 206 1.82 -8.82 -9.55
N GLY A 207 1.85 -8.91 -8.22
CA GLY A 207 0.99 -8.15 -7.32
C GLY A 207 1.51 -8.06 -5.89
N GLY A 208 0.68 -7.62 -4.95
CA GLY A 208 1.07 -7.39 -3.55
C GLY A 208 1.07 -8.64 -2.67
N GLY A 209 1.73 -8.57 -1.50
CA GLY A 209 1.85 -9.69 -0.55
C GLY A 209 0.65 -9.90 0.38
N CYS A 210 -0.11 -8.84 0.71
CA CYS A 210 -1.26 -8.93 1.61
C CYS A 210 -2.50 -9.51 0.89
N ALA A 211 -3.16 -10.47 1.54
CA ALA A 211 -4.26 -11.25 0.98
C ALA A 211 -5.45 -10.41 0.50
N THR A 212 -5.86 -9.43 1.30
CA THR A 212 -7.09 -8.65 1.10
C THR A 212 -6.88 -7.28 0.43
N VAL A 213 -5.65 -6.97 0.00
CA VAL A 213 -5.40 -5.76 -0.81
C VAL A 213 -6.11 -5.86 -2.14
N GLY A 214 -6.85 -4.81 -2.51
CA GLY A 214 -7.55 -4.72 -3.78
C GLY A 214 -6.60 -4.56 -4.97
N VAL A 215 -6.81 -5.36 -6.02
CA VAL A 215 -5.95 -5.35 -7.22
C VAL A 215 -5.92 -3.96 -7.86
N ALA A 216 -7.07 -3.33 -8.04
CA ALA A 216 -7.17 -2.06 -8.75
C ALA A 216 -6.42 -0.91 -8.03
N GLY A 217 -6.53 -0.82 -6.70
CA GLY A 217 -5.83 0.21 -5.93
C GLY A 217 -4.32 0.06 -6.03
N LEU A 218 -3.81 -1.17 -5.91
CA LEU A 218 -2.39 -1.46 -5.98
C LEU A 218 -1.81 -1.13 -7.36
N ILE A 219 -2.46 -1.55 -8.45
CA ILE A 219 -2.01 -1.26 -9.83
C ILE A 219 -1.95 0.26 -10.08
N GLN A 220 -2.98 1.00 -9.70
CA GLN A 220 -3.03 2.44 -9.90
C GLN A 220 -1.96 3.22 -9.10
N SER A 221 -1.42 2.61 -8.06
CA SER A 221 -0.34 3.20 -7.25
C SER A 221 1.07 2.70 -7.63
N GLY A 222 1.18 1.81 -8.61
CA GLY A 222 2.44 1.18 -9.01
C GLY A 222 2.52 -0.28 -8.59
N GLY A 223 2.52 -0.55 -7.29
CA GLY A 223 2.40 -1.88 -6.70
C GLY A 223 3.65 -2.75 -6.77
N PHE A 224 3.97 -3.34 -5.62
CA PHE A 224 5.10 -4.25 -5.45
C PHE A 224 4.65 -5.52 -4.73
N GLY A 225 5.34 -6.61 -5.01
CA GLY A 225 5.19 -7.88 -4.31
C GLY A 225 6.53 -8.58 -4.22
N SER A 226 6.57 -9.74 -3.59
CA SER A 226 7.79 -10.45 -3.21
C SER A 226 8.80 -10.63 -4.37
N PHE A 227 8.30 -10.79 -5.58
CA PHE A 227 9.12 -11.08 -6.77
C PHE A 227 9.20 -9.92 -7.77
N SER A 228 8.98 -8.66 -7.32
CA SER A 228 9.07 -7.48 -8.21
C SER A 228 10.46 -7.30 -8.81
N LYS A 229 11.51 -7.76 -8.14
CA LYS A 229 12.87 -7.74 -8.68
C LYS A 229 12.97 -8.55 -9.97
N ARG A 230 12.24 -9.65 -10.08
CA ARG A 230 12.20 -10.51 -11.27
C ARG A 230 11.21 -10.01 -12.33
N PHE A 231 9.98 -9.69 -11.91
CA PHE A 231 8.86 -9.47 -12.82
C PHE A 231 8.50 -7.99 -13.01
N GLY A 232 9.21 -7.08 -12.35
CA GLY A 232 8.90 -5.66 -12.35
C GLY A 232 7.79 -5.30 -11.35
N MET A 233 7.35 -4.05 -11.38
CA MET A 233 6.22 -3.59 -10.58
C MET A 233 4.88 -4.01 -11.20
N ALA A 234 3.85 -4.15 -10.38
CA ALA A 234 2.56 -4.66 -10.81
C ALA A 234 1.90 -3.81 -11.90
N ALA A 235 2.02 -2.48 -11.82
CA ALA A 235 1.51 -1.56 -12.84
C ALA A 235 2.15 -1.75 -14.22
N ALA A 236 3.41 -2.23 -14.29
CA ALA A 236 4.07 -2.52 -15.55
C ALA A 236 3.43 -3.70 -16.30
N SER A 237 2.70 -4.57 -15.58
CA SER A 237 1.96 -5.69 -16.15
C SER A 237 0.59 -5.30 -16.73
N LEU A 238 0.11 -4.06 -16.53
CA LEU A 238 -1.19 -3.63 -17.04
C LEU A 238 -1.17 -3.57 -18.57
N LEU A 239 -2.13 -4.27 -19.21
CA LEU A 239 -2.34 -4.32 -20.65
C LEU A 239 -3.52 -3.46 -21.10
N GLU A 240 -4.59 -3.45 -20.31
CA GLU A 240 -5.84 -2.74 -20.61
C GLU A 240 -6.61 -2.45 -19.32
N ALA A 241 -7.38 -1.37 -19.30
CA ALA A 241 -8.32 -1.06 -18.22
C ALA A 241 -9.63 -0.51 -18.76
N ASP A 242 -10.75 -0.84 -18.08
CA ASP A 242 -12.00 -0.11 -18.22
C ASP A 242 -12.11 0.89 -17.07
N VAL A 243 -12.42 2.13 -17.39
CA VAL A 243 -12.46 3.25 -16.45
C VAL A 243 -13.63 4.17 -16.74
N VAL A 244 -14.33 4.59 -15.69
CA VAL A 244 -15.35 5.64 -15.77
C VAL A 244 -14.70 6.98 -15.42
N THR A 245 -14.64 7.88 -16.39
CA THR A 245 -14.07 9.22 -16.25
C THR A 245 -15.09 10.24 -15.70
N ALA A 246 -14.65 11.43 -15.33
CA ALA A 246 -15.49 12.44 -14.69
C ALA A 246 -16.70 12.90 -15.52
N ASP A 247 -16.65 12.73 -16.83
CA ASP A 247 -17.78 12.97 -17.73
C ASP A 247 -18.87 11.87 -17.69
N GLY A 248 -18.67 10.82 -16.88
CA GLY A 248 -19.57 9.68 -16.76
C GLY A 248 -19.42 8.63 -17.88
N LYS A 249 -18.46 8.80 -18.79
CA LYS A 249 -18.23 7.84 -19.89
C LYS A 249 -17.40 6.66 -19.42
N ILE A 250 -17.82 5.47 -19.85
CA ILE A 250 -17.03 4.24 -19.74
C ILE A 250 -16.04 4.22 -20.89
N ARG A 251 -14.75 4.05 -20.58
CA ARG A 251 -13.66 4.02 -21.56
C ARG A 251 -12.84 2.74 -21.37
N THR A 252 -12.53 2.08 -22.48
CA THR A 252 -11.48 1.06 -22.49
C THR A 252 -10.18 1.73 -22.93
N VAL A 253 -9.15 1.66 -22.08
CA VAL A 253 -7.88 2.35 -22.28
C VAL A 253 -6.72 1.35 -22.26
N ASN A 254 -5.78 1.53 -23.19
CA ASN A 254 -4.57 0.71 -23.34
C ASN A 254 -3.51 1.47 -24.15
N ALA A 255 -2.41 0.85 -24.53
CA ALA A 255 -1.35 1.49 -25.31
C ALA A 255 -1.80 2.03 -26.68
N CYS A 256 -2.92 1.53 -27.23
CA CYS A 256 -3.45 1.92 -28.54
C CYS A 256 -4.67 2.85 -28.44
N THR A 257 -5.33 2.89 -27.31
CA THR A 257 -6.58 3.65 -27.08
C THR A 257 -6.44 4.48 -25.82
N ASP A 258 -6.63 5.80 -25.90
CA ASP A 258 -6.42 6.77 -24.81
C ASP A 258 -5.08 6.51 -24.03
N PRO A 259 -3.93 6.44 -24.73
CA PRO A 259 -2.66 5.98 -24.15
C PRO A 259 -2.12 6.89 -23.03
N ASP A 260 -2.50 8.15 -22.99
CA ASP A 260 -2.16 9.08 -21.93
C ASP A 260 -2.90 8.75 -20.62
N LEU A 261 -4.21 8.46 -20.69
CA LEU A 261 -4.98 8.02 -19.54
C LEU A 261 -4.50 6.64 -19.06
N PHE A 262 -4.26 5.72 -20.00
CA PHE A 262 -3.69 4.42 -19.70
C PHE A 262 -2.35 4.51 -18.94
N TRP A 263 -1.46 5.39 -19.40
CA TRP A 263 -0.19 5.64 -18.71
C TRP A 263 -0.40 6.19 -17.30
N ALA A 264 -1.35 7.13 -17.11
CA ALA A 264 -1.66 7.70 -15.80
C ALA A 264 -2.22 6.67 -14.82
N LEU A 265 -2.99 5.67 -15.30
CA LEU A 265 -3.48 4.56 -14.45
C LEU A 265 -2.37 3.60 -14.01
N LYS A 266 -1.19 3.64 -14.61
CA LYS A 266 -0.03 2.82 -14.27
C LYS A 266 0.85 3.51 -13.21
N GLY A 267 0.30 3.83 -12.03
CA GLY A 267 1.06 4.39 -10.92
C GLY A 267 0.82 5.87 -10.63
N GLY A 268 -0.11 6.52 -11.33
CA GLY A 268 -0.45 7.93 -11.09
C GLY A 268 -1.35 8.20 -9.87
N GLY A 269 -1.68 7.17 -9.09
CA GLY A 269 -2.48 7.24 -7.87
C GLY A 269 -3.94 6.83 -8.05
N GLY A 270 -4.42 5.94 -7.19
CA GLY A 270 -5.80 5.47 -7.19
C GLY A 270 -6.80 6.57 -6.82
N GLY A 271 -8.01 6.51 -7.41
CA GLY A 271 -9.08 7.48 -7.12
C GLY A 271 -8.83 8.89 -7.69
N THR A 272 -7.91 9.05 -8.64
CA THR A 272 -7.47 10.36 -9.16
C THR A 272 -8.01 10.66 -10.56
N PHE A 273 -7.95 9.71 -11.49
CA PHE A 273 -8.26 9.96 -12.91
C PHE A 273 -9.63 9.43 -13.35
N GLY A 274 -10.23 8.61 -12.54
CA GLY A 274 -11.49 7.94 -12.80
C GLY A 274 -11.71 6.76 -11.85
N VAL A 275 -12.83 6.07 -12.03
CA VAL A 275 -13.13 4.83 -11.32
C VAL A 275 -12.84 3.66 -12.25
N VAL A 276 -11.78 2.92 -11.97
CA VAL A 276 -11.47 1.69 -12.69
C VAL A 276 -12.54 0.64 -12.35
N THR A 277 -13.01 -0.08 -13.37
CA THR A 277 -14.02 -1.13 -13.23
C THR A 277 -13.50 -2.51 -13.61
N ARG A 278 -12.46 -2.59 -14.48
CA ARG A 278 -11.78 -3.82 -14.88
C ARG A 278 -10.32 -3.50 -15.21
N LEU A 279 -9.44 -4.45 -14.94
CA LEU A 279 -8.03 -4.44 -15.32
C LEU A 279 -7.70 -5.76 -16.03
N THR A 280 -6.86 -5.71 -17.05
CA THR A 280 -6.26 -6.90 -17.65
C THR A 280 -4.75 -6.82 -17.49
N LEU A 281 -4.19 -7.81 -16.80
CA LEU A 281 -2.78 -7.89 -16.45
C LEU A 281 -2.08 -9.01 -17.19
N ARG A 282 -0.86 -8.77 -17.65
CA ARG A 282 0.02 -9.83 -18.18
C ARG A 282 0.28 -10.87 -17.09
N THR A 283 0.26 -12.14 -17.48
CA THR A 283 0.73 -13.24 -16.65
C THR A 283 2.06 -13.78 -17.20
N HIS A 284 2.86 -14.36 -16.32
CA HIS A 284 4.19 -14.87 -16.61
C HIS A 284 4.24 -16.40 -16.48
N ALA A 285 5.26 -17.03 -17.01
CA ALA A 285 5.55 -18.41 -16.68
C ALA A 285 5.76 -18.54 -15.17
N LEU A 286 5.16 -19.58 -14.58
CA LEU A 286 5.32 -19.84 -13.16
C LEU A 286 6.72 -20.43 -12.92
N PRO A 287 7.54 -19.90 -12.01
CA PRO A 287 8.75 -20.57 -11.55
C PRO A 287 8.44 -21.95 -10.97
N GLU A 288 9.42 -22.85 -10.95
CA GLU A 288 9.22 -24.18 -10.36
C GLU A 288 8.98 -24.09 -8.85
N THR A 289 9.74 -23.23 -8.18
CA THR A 289 9.73 -23.10 -6.72
C THR A 289 9.63 -21.65 -6.29
N PHE A 290 8.97 -21.45 -5.15
CA PHE A 290 9.13 -20.30 -4.27
C PHE A 290 9.68 -20.76 -2.92
N GLY A 291 10.42 -19.90 -2.26
CA GLY A 291 10.95 -20.22 -0.95
C GLY A 291 11.26 -18.98 -0.11
N ALA A 292 11.74 -19.23 1.11
CA ALA A 292 12.08 -18.19 2.06
C ALA A 292 13.27 -18.58 2.92
N VAL A 293 14.05 -17.55 3.30
CA VAL A 293 15.04 -17.59 4.36
C VAL A 293 14.56 -16.69 5.48
N LEU A 294 14.28 -17.30 6.62
CA LEU A 294 13.73 -16.64 7.80
C LEU A 294 14.68 -16.84 8.96
N LEU A 295 15.21 -15.77 9.52
CA LEU A 295 16.03 -15.83 10.74
C LEU A 295 16.11 -14.48 11.43
N ASN A 296 16.41 -14.53 12.72
CA ASN A 296 16.72 -13.35 13.51
C ASN A 296 18.10 -13.52 14.14
N ILE A 297 18.89 -12.47 14.13
CA ILE A 297 20.23 -12.43 14.69
C ILE A 297 20.28 -11.35 15.76
N GLN A 298 20.65 -11.74 16.96
CA GLN A 298 20.91 -10.84 18.09
C GLN A 298 22.40 -10.61 18.20
N ALA A 299 22.82 -9.35 18.29
CA ALA A 299 24.19 -8.98 18.64
C ALA A 299 24.29 -8.56 20.11
N ASP A 300 25.36 -8.95 20.79
CA ASP A 300 25.57 -8.72 22.22
C ASP A 300 26.00 -7.28 22.54
N SER A 301 26.47 -6.53 21.53
CA SER A 301 26.91 -5.14 21.67
C SER A 301 26.63 -4.31 20.44
N ASP A 302 26.60 -2.99 20.61
CA ASP A 302 26.47 -2.02 19.50
C ASP A 302 27.60 -2.17 18.47
N ALA A 303 28.82 -2.43 18.90
CA ALA A 303 29.94 -2.69 18.00
C ALA A 303 29.74 -3.98 17.20
N GLY A 304 29.24 -5.04 17.83
CA GLY A 304 28.87 -6.30 17.19
C GLY A 304 27.75 -6.07 16.15
N TYR A 305 26.74 -5.27 16.50
CA TYR A 305 25.63 -4.98 15.62
C TYR A 305 26.04 -4.15 14.39
N ARG A 306 26.92 -3.15 14.57
CA ARG A 306 27.49 -2.39 13.43
C ARG A 306 28.21 -3.33 12.45
N ARG A 307 29.06 -4.23 12.96
CA ARG A 307 29.74 -5.23 12.12
C ARG A 307 28.77 -6.19 11.44
N LEU A 308 27.69 -6.59 12.12
CA LEU A 308 26.63 -7.42 11.51
C LEU A 308 25.96 -6.71 10.34
N ILE A 309 25.60 -5.43 10.50
CA ILE A 309 24.99 -4.62 9.43
C ILE A 309 25.96 -4.48 8.25
N GLU A 310 27.23 -4.14 8.48
CA GLU A 310 28.27 -4.06 7.45
C GLU A 310 28.40 -5.37 6.65
N ARG A 311 28.47 -6.50 7.36
CA ARG A 311 28.53 -7.83 6.75
C ARG A 311 27.29 -8.15 5.92
N PHE A 312 26.11 -7.80 6.44
CA PHE A 312 24.87 -8.04 5.71
C PHE A 312 24.82 -7.20 4.43
N VAL A 313 25.18 -5.93 4.47
CA VAL A 313 25.22 -5.04 3.28
C VAL A 313 26.18 -5.60 2.21
N ALA A 314 27.38 -6.02 2.61
CA ALA A 314 28.34 -6.63 1.70
C ALA A 314 27.84 -7.97 1.12
N PHE A 315 27.24 -8.81 1.96
CA PHE A 315 26.62 -10.07 1.54
C PHE A 315 25.46 -9.84 0.58
N TYR A 316 24.56 -8.89 0.88
CA TYR A 316 23.46 -8.55 -0.02
C TYR A 316 23.99 -8.17 -1.41
N LYS A 317 24.96 -7.27 -1.49
CA LYS A 317 25.54 -6.84 -2.76
C LYS A 317 26.09 -8.01 -3.58
N THR A 318 26.82 -8.91 -2.94
CA THR A 318 27.56 -9.97 -3.64
C THR A 318 26.71 -11.19 -3.99
N ALA A 319 25.73 -11.53 -3.14
CA ALA A 319 24.97 -12.78 -3.25
C ALA A 319 23.47 -12.60 -3.55
N LEU A 320 22.86 -11.50 -3.09
CA LEU A 320 21.40 -11.35 -3.13
C LEU A 320 20.92 -10.22 -4.05
N PHE A 321 21.83 -9.36 -4.55
CA PHE A 321 21.49 -8.27 -5.46
C PHE A 321 21.29 -8.78 -6.90
N ASN A 322 20.23 -9.55 -7.09
CA ASN A 322 19.85 -10.16 -8.37
C ASN A 322 18.32 -10.41 -8.40
N PRO A 323 17.75 -10.83 -9.55
CA PRO A 323 16.30 -10.98 -9.70
C PRO A 323 15.63 -12.04 -8.81
N GLN A 324 16.37 -12.99 -8.26
CA GLN A 324 15.82 -14.14 -7.54
C GLN A 324 15.37 -13.81 -6.12
N TRP A 325 15.88 -12.72 -5.51
CA TRP A 325 15.67 -12.38 -4.10
C TRP A 325 14.82 -11.13 -3.91
N GLY A 326 13.88 -11.20 -2.97
CA GLY A 326 13.00 -10.10 -2.60
C GLY A 326 12.64 -10.09 -1.12
N GLU A 327 11.62 -9.31 -0.76
CA GLU A 327 11.14 -9.04 0.59
C GLU A 327 12.10 -8.21 1.44
N GLN A 328 12.20 -8.44 2.77
CA GLN A 328 12.68 -7.40 3.67
C GLN A 328 13.70 -7.90 4.70
N VAL A 329 14.49 -6.93 5.16
CA VAL A 329 15.35 -7.08 6.36
C VAL A 329 15.07 -5.94 7.31
N ARG A 330 14.80 -6.26 8.57
CA ARG A 330 14.47 -5.32 9.64
C ARG A 330 15.68 -5.08 10.55
N PHE A 331 15.96 -3.82 10.82
CA PHE A 331 17.01 -3.35 11.72
C PHE A 331 16.35 -2.81 13.00
N GLY A 332 16.45 -3.57 14.09
CA GLY A 332 15.77 -3.26 15.34
C GLY A 332 16.64 -2.49 16.33
N PRO A 333 16.02 -1.73 17.27
CA PRO A 333 16.75 -0.85 18.20
C PRO A 333 17.56 -1.58 19.28
N ARG A 334 17.29 -2.85 19.53
CA ARG A 334 17.98 -3.69 20.53
C ARG A 334 19.01 -4.62 19.89
N ASN A 335 19.75 -4.13 18.88
CA ASN A 335 20.80 -4.88 18.18
C ASN A 335 20.29 -6.18 17.52
N ARG A 336 19.04 -6.17 17.03
CA ARG A 336 18.42 -7.31 16.38
C ARG A 336 18.27 -7.08 14.89
N LEU A 337 18.77 -8.01 14.09
CA LEU A 337 18.58 -8.07 12.65
C LEU A 337 17.56 -9.18 12.32
N GLY A 338 16.41 -8.81 11.78
CA GLY A 338 15.39 -9.76 11.32
C GLY A 338 15.44 -9.91 9.80
N ILE A 339 15.60 -11.11 9.31
CA ILE A 339 15.72 -11.44 7.88
C ILE A 339 14.49 -12.23 7.44
N GLN A 340 13.79 -11.73 6.45
CA GLN A 340 12.65 -12.35 5.78
C GLN A 340 12.87 -12.19 4.27
N MET A 341 13.77 -12.97 3.70
CA MET A 341 14.06 -12.91 2.26
C MET A 341 13.36 -14.05 1.54
N LEU A 342 12.53 -13.68 0.56
CA LEU A 342 11.87 -14.64 -0.33
C LEU A 342 12.68 -14.81 -1.61
N PHE A 343 12.58 -15.99 -2.21
CA PHE A 343 13.27 -16.31 -3.46
C PHE A 343 12.37 -17.11 -4.41
N GLU A 344 12.73 -17.06 -5.69
CA GLU A 344 12.08 -17.81 -6.75
C GLU A 344 13.09 -18.64 -7.54
N GLY A 345 12.65 -19.80 -8.04
CA GLY A 345 13.43 -20.64 -8.95
C GLY A 345 14.63 -21.36 -8.33
N LEU A 346 14.76 -21.34 -7.00
CA LEU A 346 15.80 -22.06 -6.27
C LEU A 346 15.19 -23.19 -5.44
N ASP A 347 15.89 -24.30 -5.30
CA ASP A 347 15.60 -25.29 -4.28
C ASP A 347 16.20 -24.89 -2.92
N LYS A 348 15.83 -25.65 -1.88
CA LYS A 348 16.33 -25.41 -0.51
C LYS A 348 17.85 -25.51 -0.42
N ALA A 349 18.45 -26.53 -1.04
CA ALA A 349 19.90 -26.79 -0.94
C ALA A 349 20.70 -25.64 -1.57
N LYS A 350 20.25 -25.12 -2.71
CA LYS A 350 20.89 -23.98 -3.38
C LYS A 350 20.74 -22.69 -2.58
N ALA A 351 19.57 -22.45 -1.99
CA ALA A 351 19.37 -21.32 -1.09
C ALA A 351 20.29 -21.41 0.14
N GLU A 352 20.40 -22.58 0.77
CA GLU A 352 21.32 -22.81 1.90
C GLU A 352 22.79 -22.62 1.49
N GLU A 353 23.19 -23.07 0.29
CA GLU A 353 24.54 -22.85 -0.24
C GLU A 353 24.88 -21.37 -0.37
N ILE A 354 23.96 -20.56 -0.92
CA ILE A 354 24.13 -19.11 -1.08
C ILE A 354 24.30 -18.42 0.29
N TRP A 355 23.51 -18.81 1.29
CA TRP A 355 23.56 -18.20 2.62
C TRP A 355 24.67 -18.71 3.52
N ARG A 356 25.28 -19.84 3.21
CA ARG A 356 26.31 -20.49 4.03
C ARG A 356 27.49 -19.58 4.40
N PRO A 357 28.07 -18.77 3.49
CA PRO A 357 29.20 -17.89 3.86
C PRO A 357 28.81 -16.85 4.91
N PHE A 358 27.63 -16.24 4.79
CA PHE A 358 27.14 -15.26 5.76
C PHE A 358 26.86 -15.91 7.12
N LEU A 359 26.19 -17.06 7.13
CA LEU A 359 25.85 -17.79 8.35
C LEU A 359 27.09 -18.30 9.08
N ALA A 360 28.09 -18.78 8.36
CA ALA A 360 29.35 -19.23 8.96
C ALA A 360 30.06 -18.10 9.72
N GLU A 361 29.99 -16.86 9.24
CA GLU A 361 30.54 -15.70 9.95
C GLU A 361 29.74 -15.33 11.22
N VAL A 362 28.41 -15.51 11.18
CA VAL A 362 27.51 -15.26 12.32
C VAL A 362 27.72 -16.31 13.42
N GLU A 363 27.92 -17.56 13.03
CA GLU A 363 28.03 -18.72 13.94
C GLU A 363 29.42 -18.93 14.54
N LYS A 364 30.42 -18.09 14.21
CA LYS A 364 31.74 -18.15 14.85
C LYS A 364 31.63 -17.94 16.36
N PRO A 365 32.32 -18.74 17.20
CA PRO A 365 32.23 -18.62 18.66
C PRO A 365 32.49 -17.21 19.19
N ASP A 366 33.45 -16.49 18.59
CA ASP A 366 33.86 -15.15 19.03
C ASP A 366 33.15 -14.01 18.29
N SER A 367 32.09 -14.32 17.55
CA SER A 367 31.36 -13.30 16.76
C SER A 367 30.63 -12.27 17.62
N GLY A 368 30.22 -12.64 18.85
CA GLY A 368 29.28 -11.86 19.67
C GLY A 368 27.89 -11.78 19.05
N LEU A 369 27.54 -12.75 18.18
CA LEU A 369 26.26 -12.83 17.47
C LEU A 369 25.58 -14.17 17.80
N ARG A 370 24.26 -14.16 17.87
CA ARG A 370 23.46 -15.35 18.15
C ARG A 370 22.26 -15.40 17.20
N ILE A 371 22.10 -16.52 16.51
CA ILE A 371 20.86 -16.79 15.75
C ILE A 371 19.78 -17.21 16.76
N GLU A 372 18.66 -16.52 16.72
CA GLU A 372 17.50 -16.85 17.57
C GLU A 372 16.78 -18.13 17.07
N PRO A 373 16.07 -18.84 17.95
CA PRO A 373 15.21 -19.95 17.55
C PRO A 373 14.21 -19.55 16.47
N GLY A 374 13.86 -20.48 15.56
CA GLY A 374 12.94 -20.25 14.46
C GLY A 374 13.60 -19.98 13.10
N ARG A 375 14.94 -20.14 12.98
CA ARG A 375 15.61 -20.16 11.68
C ARG A 375 14.99 -21.20 10.78
N ALA A 376 14.64 -20.78 9.55
CA ALA A 376 14.11 -21.67 8.54
C ALA A 376 14.63 -21.29 7.14
N VAL A 377 14.97 -22.30 6.35
CA VAL A 377 15.11 -22.21 4.90
C VAL A 377 14.11 -23.20 4.32
N VAL A 378 13.13 -22.66 3.62
CA VAL A 378 12.04 -23.45 3.02
C VAL A 378 11.95 -23.20 1.53
N SER A 379 11.62 -24.25 0.79
CA SER A 379 11.31 -24.17 -0.65
C SER A 379 10.18 -25.18 -0.93
N PHE A 380 9.25 -24.79 -1.76
CA PHE A 380 8.11 -25.61 -2.14
C PHE A 380 7.66 -25.27 -3.57
N PRO A 381 6.87 -26.14 -4.23
CA PRO A 381 6.37 -25.86 -5.57
C PRO A 381 5.65 -24.51 -5.60
N ALA A 382 6.01 -23.63 -6.53
CA ALA A 382 5.45 -22.28 -6.61
C ALA A 382 3.92 -22.27 -6.69
N ARG A 383 3.33 -23.31 -7.28
CA ARG A 383 1.87 -23.49 -7.39
C ARG A 383 1.18 -23.63 -6.02
N ALA A 384 1.92 -24.00 -4.97
CA ALA A 384 1.39 -24.16 -3.62
C ALA A 384 1.39 -22.87 -2.79
N PHE A 385 2.16 -21.84 -3.19
CA PHE A 385 2.41 -20.64 -2.37
C PHE A 385 1.14 -19.89 -1.95
N TRP A 386 0.13 -19.85 -2.80
CA TRP A 386 -1.17 -19.23 -2.53
C TRP A 386 -2.33 -20.25 -2.58
N ASN A 387 -2.01 -21.53 -2.50
CA ASN A 387 -3.03 -22.57 -2.44
C ASN A 387 -3.67 -22.57 -1.04
N PRO A 388 -4.99 -22.31 -0.89
CA PRO A 388 -5.64 -22.22 0.41
C PRO A 388 -5.53 -23.49 1.24
N GLU A 389 -5.67 -24.67 0.61
CA GLU A 389 -5.55 -25.96 1.29
C GLU A 389 -4.13 -26.20 1.80
N PHE A 390 -3.11 -25.92 0.98
CA PHE A 390 -1.70 -26.00 1.40
C PHE A 390 -1.42 -25.04 2.56
N LEU A 391 -1.86 -23.79 2.46
CA LEU A 391 -1.66 -22.77 3.49
C LEU A 391 -2.28 -23.19 4.83
N THR A 392 -3.54 -23.66 4.82
CA THR A 392 -4.25 -24.02 6.05
C THR A 392 -3.80 -25.34 6.67
N THR A 393 -3.19 -26.26 5.88
CA THR A 393 -2.70 -27.54 6.37
C THR A 393 -1.23 -27.53 6.73
N LYS A 394 -0.37 -26.94 5.90
CA LYS A 394 1.09 -26.95 6.05
C LYS A 394 1.66 -25.69 6.73
N MET A 395 0.91 -24.58 6.68
CA MET A 395 1.31 -23.28 7.23
C MET A 395 0.34 -22.78 8.32
N LYS A 396 -0.38 -23.69 8.97
CA LYS A 396 -1.48 -23.40 9.91
C LYS A 396 -1.13 -22.41 11.03
N ASP A 397 0.12 -22.39 11.48
CA ASP A 397 0.57 -21.48 12.54
C ASP A 397 0.81 -20.05 12.04
N HIS A 398 0.95 -19.89 10.71
CA HIS A 398 1.24 -18.62 10.03
C HIS A 398 0.05 -18.07 9.23
N VAL A 399 -1.06 -18.83 9.15
CA VAL A 399 -2.23 -18.47 8.32
C VAL A 399 -3.50 -18.53 9.15
N ARG A 400 -4.45 -17.68 8.82
CA ARG A 400 -5.82 -17.69 9.38
C ARG A 400 -6.81 -17.87 8.24
N SER A 401 -7.98 -18.43 8.58
CA SER A 401 -9.11 -18.59 7.66
C SER A 401 -10.30 -17.76 8.14
N ASP A 402 -11.14 -17.34 7.20
CA ASP A 402 -12.38 -16.64 7.48
C ASP A 402 -13.41 -17.60 8.13
N PRO A 403 -13.73 -17.43 9.42
CA PRO A 403 -14.62 -18.36 10.14
C PRO A 403 -16.11 -18.10 9.88
N ARG A 404 -16.46 -17.10 9.07
CA ARG A 404 -17.85 -16.73 8.83
C ARG A 404 -18.60 -17.82 8.07
N PRO A 405 -19.86 -18.14 8.44
CA PRO A 405 -20.68 -19.09 7.69
C PRO A 405 -20.79 -18.70 6.22
N GLY A 406 -20.50 -19.64 5.31
CA GLY A 406 -20.57 -19.42 3.87
C GLY A 406 -19.40 -18.62 3.26
N ALA A 407 -18.36 -18.30 4.04
CA ALA A 407 -17.16 -17.67 3.51
C ALA A 407 -16.48 -18.58 2.47
N PRO A 408 -15.96 -18.01 1.36
CA PRO A 408 -15.19 -18.78 0.38
C PRO A 408 -13.99 -19.49 1.04
N ALA A 409 -13.73 -20.73 0.65
CA ALA A 409 -12.61 -21.52 1.21
C ALA A 409 -11.23 -20.86 0.96
N ASN A 410 -11.11 -19.98 -0.03
CA ASN A 410 -9.91 -19.22 -0.32
C ASN A 410 -9.85 -17.86 0.41
N ASN A 411 -10.76 -17.60 1.36
CA ASN A 411 -10.63 -16.50 2.30
C ASN A 411 -9.63 -16.86 3.41
N VAL A 412 -8.35 -16.80 3.08
CA VAL A 412 -7.26 -17.03 4.03
C VAL A 412 -6.30 -15.84 4.00
N TRP A 413 -5.55 -15.60 5.09
CA TRP A 413 -4.57 -14.52 5.17
C TRP A 413 -3.39 -14.88 6.07
N TRP A 414 -2.25 -14.24 5.84
CA TRP A 414 -1.10 -14.36 6.72
C TRP A 414 -1.41 -13.78 8.10
N ALA A 415 -1.14 -14.52 9.16
CA ALA A 415 -1.40 -14.07 10.53
C ALA A 415 -0.72 -12.72 10.84
N SER A 416 0.44 -12.45 10.25
CA SER A 416 1.15 -11.17 10.36
C SER A 416 0.38 -9.98 9.77
N ASN A 417 -0.51 -10.19 8.80
CA ASN A 417 -1.34 -9.10 8.28
C ASN A 417 -2.36 -8.57 9.30
N GLN A 418 -2.61 -9.31 10.37
CA GLN A 418 -3.50 -8.88 11.44
C GLN A 418 -2.92 -7.73 12.27
N GLU A 419 -1.60 -7.56 12.27
CA GLU A 419 -0.92 -6.47 12.97
C GLU A 419 -1.22 -5.09 12.34
N GLU A 420 -1.59 -5.04 11.06
CA GLU A 420 -1.97 -3.80 10.37
C GLU A 420 -3.49 -3.61 10.27
N LEU A 421 -4.29 -4.58 10.74
CA LEU A 421 -5.74 -4.50 10.63
C LEU A 421 -6.33 -3.55 11.64
N CYS A 422 -7.11 -2.58 11.15
CA CYS A 422 -7.69 -1.50 11.95
C CYS A 422 -6.62 -0.71 12.73
N ILE A 423 -5.43 -0.58 12.14
CA ILE A 423 -4.34 0.17 12.72
C ILE A 423 -4.64 1.67 12.72
N TRP A 424 -4.28 2.32 13.82
CA TRP A 424 -4.15 3.77 13.94
C TRP A 424 -2.69 4.14 13.77
N TRP A 425 -2.36 4.77 12.66
CA TRP A 425 -0.99 5.14 12.35
C TRP A 425 -0.50 6.28 13.25
N HIS A 426 0.68 6.10 13.83
CA HIS A 426 1.43 7.18 14.50
C HIS A 426 2.32 7.91 13.50
N GLY A 427 2.95 7.17 12.60
CA GLY A 427 3.77 7.68 11.51
C GLY A 427 4.12 6.60 10.51
N TYR A 428 4.38 7.02 9.29
CA TYR A 428 4.84 6.16 8.20
C TYR A 428 5.75 6.97 7.28
N GLU A 429 7.01 6.60 7.20
CA GLU A 429 8.02 7.23 6.35
C GLU A 429 8.58 6.21 5.38
N SER A 430 8.81 6.60 4.14
CA SER A 430 9.56 5.78 3.20
C SER A 430 10.49 6.60 2.31
N THR A 431 11.56 5.95 1.83
CA THR A 431 12.51 6.59 0.93
C THR A 431 13.20 5.57 0.03
N TRP A 432 13.41 5.94 -1.26
CA TRP A 432 14.14 5.10 -2.19
C TRP A 432 15.64 5.06 -1.84
N MET A 433 16.23 3.87 -1.82
CA MET A 433 17.65 3.66 -1.54
C MET A 433 18.39 3.36 -2.84
N PRO A 434 19.13 4.34 -3.40
CA PRO A 434 19.83 4.16 -4.67
C PRO A 434 20.89 3.05 -4.63
N GLU A 435 21.04 2.32 -5.73
CA GLU A 435 22.05 1.25 -5.85
C GLU A 435 23.49 1.73 -5.67
N SER A 436 23.77 3.02 -5.91
CA SER A 436 25.08 3.63 -5.67
C SER A 436 25.54 3.51 -4.21
N LEU A 437 24.64 3.34 -3.26
CA LEU A 437 24.97 3.09 -1.84
C LEU A 437 25.58 1.68 -1.61
N LEU A 438 25.39 0.75 -2.55
CA LEU A 438 26.01 -0.57 -2.52
C LEU A 438 27.45 -0.57 -3.06
N ALA A 439 27.96 0.54 -3.61
CA ALA A 439 29.36 0.67 -4.01
C ALA A 439 30.29 0.51 -2.79
N ASP A 440 31.44 -0.16 -2.95
CA ASP A 440 32.34 -0.51 -1.83
C ASP A 440 32.72 0.71 -0.97
N ALA A 441 32.95 1.85 -1.61
CA ALA A 441 33.25 3.11 -0.92
C ALA A 441 32.10 3.67 -0.09
N ARG A 442 30.85 3.23 -0.31
CA ARG A 442 29.64 3.76 0.33
C ARG A 442 28.98 2.78 1.30
N GLN A 443 29.37 1.51 1.30
CA GLN A 443 28.73 0.50 2.15
C GLN A 443 28.86 0.79 3.64
N LYS A 444 30.00 1.34 4.07
CA LYS A 444 30.21 1.73 5.48
C LYS A 444 29.29 2.89 5.88
N ASP A 445 29.10 3.88 4.99
CA ASP A 445 28.18 4.99 5.26
C ASP A 445 26.75 4.48 5.36
N LEU A 446 26.33 3.57 4.45
CA LEU A 446 25.03 2.94 4.49
C LEU A 446 24.82 2.17 5.81
N ALA A 447 25.78 1.33 6.20
CA ALA A 447 25.70 0.57 7.45
C ALA A 447 25.63 1.49 8.68
N ALA A 448 26.40 2.57 8.70
CA ALA A 448 26.40 3.55 9.78
C ALA A 448 25.04 4.26 9.89
N ALA A 449 24.43 4.66 8.78
CA ALA A 449 23.11 5.29 8.77
C ALA A 449 22.00 4.33 9.18
N LEU A 450 22.03 3.06 8.72
CA LEU A 450 21.06 2.02 9.15
C LEU A 450 21.17 1.77 10.66
N PHE A 451 22.40 1.71 11.19
CA PHE A 451 22.61 1.61 12.63
C PHE A 451 22.04 2.84 13.37
N ALA A 452 22.39 4.06 12.93
CA ALA A 452 21.94 5.29 13.57
C ALA A 452 20.40 5.39 13.55
N ALA A 453 19.77 5.13 12.42
CA ALA A 453 18.31 5.09 12.30
C ALA A 453 17.67 4.08 13.26
N SER A 454 18.26 2.87 13.38
CA SER A 454 17.77 1.83 14.29
C SER A 454 17.81 2.20 15.78
N ARG A 455 18.55 3.26 16.16
CA ARG A 455 18.55 3.76 17.56
C ARG A 455 17.31 4.60 17.90
N HIS A 456 16.69 5.17 16.89
CA HIS A 456 15.45 5.94 17.05
C HIS A 456 14.21 5.07 16.91
N TRP A 457 14.12 4.27 15.83
CA TRP A 457 12.99 3.39 15.55
C TRP A 457 13.42 2.16 14.74
N SER A 458 12.62 1.10 14.80
CA SER A 458 12.83 -0.06 13.91
C SER A 458 12.58 0.34 12.46
N LEU A 459 13.49 -0.02 11.57
CA LEU A 459 13.34 0.23 10.13
C LEU A 459 13.48 -1.07 9.34
N SER A 460 12.93 -1.09 8.13
CA SER A 460 13.09 -2.19 7.19
C SER A 460 13.56 -1.71 5.82
N LEU A 461 14.43 -2.48 5.19
CA LEU A 461 14.74 -2.38 3.76
C LEU A 461 13.92 -3.41 3.01
N HIS A 462 13.04 -2.94 2.12
CA HIS A 462 12.22 -3.77 1.25
C HIS A 462 12.90 -3.90 -0.11
N PHE A 463 13.65 -4.98 -0.30
CA PHE A 463 14.44 -5.24 -1.51
C PHE A 463 13.58 -5.55 -2.73
N ASN A 464 12.36 -5.97 -2.52
CA ASN A 464 11.36 -6.16 -3.56
C ASN A 464 10.73 -4.85 -4.08
N LYS A 465 11.00 -3.71 -3.43
CA LYS A 465 10.44 -2.40 -3.78
C LYS A 465 11.47 -1.46 -4.42
N GLY A 466 12.36 -2.01 -5.23
CA GLY A 466 13.33 -1.27 -6.02
C GLY A 466 13.79 -2.14 -7.19
N LEU A 467 14.03 -1.56 -8.35
CA LEU A 467 14.26 -2.29 -9.58
C LEU A 467 15.73 -2.36 -10.02
N ALA A 468 16.65 -1.72 -9.30
CA ALA A 468 18.07 -1.94 -9.55
C ALA A 468 18.41 -3.43 -9.33
N GLY A 469 19.13 -4.05 -10.24
CA GLY A 469 19.38 -5.49 -10.27
C GLY A 469 18.28 -6.34 -10.92
N SER A 470 17.21 -5.73 -11.42
CA SER A 470 16.16 -6.40 -12.21
C SER A 470 16.59 -6.67 -13.65
N PRO A 471 15.95 -7.63 -14.35
CA PRO A 471 16.19 -7.84 -15.77
C PRO A 471 15.86 -6.59 -16.61
N PRO A 472 16.58 -6.36 -17.73
CA PRO A 472 16.37 -5.18 -18.59
C PRO A 472 14.93 -4.99 -19.06
N GLU A 473 14.22 -6.08 -19.35
CA GLU A 473 12.81 -6.05 -19.79
C GLU A 473 11.87 -5.56 -18.68
N ALA A 474 12.12 -5.90 -17.41
CA ALA A 474 11.34 -5.42 -16.26
C ALA A 474 11.57 -3.91 -16.04
N ILE A 475 12.82 -3.45 -16.17
CA ILE A 475 13.17 -2.03 -16.09
C ILE A 475 12.53 -1.25 -17.24
N ALA A 476 12.61 -1.77 -18.48
CA ALA A 476 11.99 -1.13 -19.64
C ALA A 476 10.47 -0.99 -19.48
N ALA A 477 9.79 -2.04 -19.03
CA ALA A 477 8.34 -1.99 -18.76
C ALA A 477 7.98 -0.99 -17.64
N ALA A 478 8.82 -0.87 -16.62
CA ALA A 478 8.60 0.07 -15.52
C ALA A 478 8.80 1.54 -15.93
N ARG A 479 9.68 1.83 -16.89
CA ARG A 479 9.85 3.19 -17.49
C ARG A 479 8.57 3.70 -18.14
N GLU A 480 7.73 2.79 -18.64
CA GLU A 480 6.43 3.11 -19.25
C GLU A 480 5.30 3.23 -18.21
N THR A 481 5.64 3.55 -16.96
CA THR A 481 4.68 3.81 -15.87
C THR A 481 4.76 5.25 -15.39
N ALA A 482 3.74 5.68 -14.67
CA ALA A 482 3.68 7.04 -14.10
C ALA A 482 4.35 7.15 -12.72
N THR A 483 4.90 6.07 -12.19
CA THR A 483 5.55 6.04 -10.87
C THR A 483 6.81 6.91 -10.84
N ASN A 484 7.31 7.22 -9.64
CA ASN A 484 8.54 7.97 -9.49
C ASN A 484 9.72 7.22 -10.17
N PRO A 485 10.43 7.84 -11.13
CA PRO A 485 11.55 7.22 -11.82
C PRO A 485 12.70 6.76 -10.90
N ALA A 486 12.79 7.28 -9.67
CA ALA A 486 13.79 6.85 -8.69
C ALA A 486 13.74 5.34 -8.40
N VAL A 487 12.57 4.70 -8.55
CA VAL A 487 12.41 3.25 -8.38
C VAL A 487 13.32 2.43 -9.28
N LEU A 488 13.66 2.95 -10.47
CA LEU A 488 14.45 2.22 -11.47
C LEU A 488 15.89 1.98 -11.01
N GLY A 489 16.47 2.97 -10.31
CA GLY A 489 17.83 2.91 -9.78
C GLY A 489 17.91 2.62 -8.28
N ALA A 490 16.78 2.32 -7.63
CA ALA A 490 16.77 1.95 -6.22
C ALA A 490 16.97 0.44 -6.04
N PHE A 491 17.83 0.04 -5.09
CA PHE A 491 17.97 -1.36 -4.72
C PHE A 491 16.92 -1.82 -3.71
N ALA A 492 16.34 -0.88 -2.95
CA ALA A 492 15.30 -1.11 -1.95
C ALA A 492 14.47 0.16 -1.70
N LEU A 493 13.33 0.00 -1.05
CA LEU A 493 12.61 1.05 -0.34
C LEU A 493 12.88 0.89 1.15
N ALA A 494 13.43 1.90 1.80
CA ALA A 494 13.48 1.94 3.27
C ALA A 494 12.11 2.38 3.80
N ILE A 495 11.59 1.65 4.79
CA ILE A 495 10.32 1.94 5.46
C ILE A 495 10.54 2.03 6.96
N ILE A 496 9.98 3.08 7.57
CA ILE A 496 9.96 3.29 9.01
C ILE A 496 8.54 3.67 9.39
N ALA A 497 7.85 2.79 10.12
CA ALA A 497 6.44 2.98 10.44
C ALA A 497 6.11 2.46 11.84
N GLY A 498 5.05 3.01 12.42
CA GLY A 498 4.51 2.58 13.70
C GLY A 498 3.07 3.04 13.88
N GLY A 499 2.35 2.33 14.76
CA GLY A 499 0.98 2.60 15.08
C GLY A 499 0.44 1.61 16.10
N GLU A 500 -0.82 1.80 16.50
CA GLU A 500 -1.55 0.91 17.41
C GLU A 500 -2.60 0.11 16.66
N THR A 501 -2.56 -1.21 16.80
CA THR A 501 -3.55 -2.12 16.19
C THR A 501 -4.88 -2.07 16.93
N ALA A 502 -5.99 -2.20 16.18
CA ALA A 502 -7.37 -2.24 16.66
C ALA A 502 -7.72 -1.02 17.54
N ARG A 503 -7.39 0.18 17.06
CA ARG A 503 -7.78 1.45 17.69
C ARG A 503 -8.86 2.16 16.87
N TYR A 504 -9.80 2.75 17.56
CA TYR A 504 -10.96 3.40 16.94
C TYR A 504 -11.25 4.70 17.68
N ALA A 505 -11.10 5.84 17.03
CA ALA A 505 -11.37 7.14 17.61
C ALA A 505 -12.82 7.24 18.10
N GLY A 506 -13.00 7.59 19.37
CA GLY A 506 -14.31 7.74 20.00
C GLY A 506 -14.94 6.45 20.54
N VAL A 507 -14.28 5.30 20.40
CA VAL A 507 -14.75 4.02 21.00
C VAL A 507 -14.12 3.84 22.38
N ALA A 508 -14.95 3.76 23.41
CA ALA A 508 -14.50 3.62 24.79
C ALA A 508 -13.61 2.38 24.98
N GLY A 509 -12.45 2.55 25.59
CA GLY A 509 -11.45 1.49 25.81
C GLY A 509 -10.61 1.13 24.57
N HIS A 510 -10.93 1.68 23.39
CA HIS A 510 -10.22 1.43 22.13
C HIS A 510 -9.74 2.72 21.44
N SER A 511 -9.82 3.86 22.11
CA SER A 511 -9.26 5.10 21.56
C SER A 511 -7.74 5.03 21.47
N PRO A 512 -7.13 5.61 20.41
CA PRO A 512 -5.67 5.68 20.29
C PRO A 512 -5.04 6.54 21.39
N ASP A 513 -3.79 6.24 21.78
CA ASP A 513 -2.99 7.10 22.64
C ASP A 513 -2.31 8.21 21.84
N GLU A 514 -2.92 9.39 21.85
CA GLU A 514 -2.40 10.56 21.11
C GLU A 514 -1.04 11.06 21.65
N THR A 515 -0.69 10.76 22.92
CA THR A 515 0.60 11.19 23.50
C THR A 515 1.71 10.26 23.08
N GLU A 516 1.49 8.96 23.16
CA GLU A 516 2.39 7.94 22.63
C GLU A 516 2.56 8.14 21.11
N GLY A 517 1.45 8.34 20.39
CA GLY A 517 1.46 8.57 18.95
C GLY A 517 2.33 9.73 18.50
N ARG A 518 2.32 10.85 19.21
CA ARG A 518 3.22 11.99 18.91
C ARG A 518 4.69 11.68 19.21
N SER A 519 4.97 10.95 20.27
CA SER A 519 6.34 10.52 20.61
C SER A 519 6.89 9.58 19.53
N ASP A 520 6.08 8.61 19.10
CA ASP A 520 6.44 7.65 18.06
C ASP A 520 6.65 8.34 16.71
N ALA A 521 5.77 9.27 16.33
CA ALA A 521 5.93 10.05 15.10
C ALA A 521 7.26 10.81 15.06
N GLN A 522 7.67 11.39 16.20
CA GLN A 522 8.97 12.07 16.33
C GLN A 522 10.14 11.09 16.17
N ALA A 523 10.07 9.92 16.80
CA ALA A 523 11.11 8.90 16.73
C ALA A 523 11.22 8.31 15.30
N ILE A 524 10.08 8.07 14.62
CA ILE A 524 10.02 7.63 13.22
C ILE A 524 10.66 8.68 12.31
N GLY A 525 10.31 9.96 12.47
CA GLY A 525 10.90 11.06 11.71
C GLY A 525 12.41 11.20 11.96
N ALA A 526 12.88 11.05 13.22
CA ALA A 526 14.30 11.07 13.55
C ALA A 526 15.06 9.92 12.89
N ALA A 527 14.50 8.72 12.88
CA ALA A 527 15.09 7.56 12.20
C ALA A 527 15.20 7.78 10.67
N MET A 528 14.16 8.33 10.03
CA MET A 528 14.20 8.65 8.60
C MET A 528 15.21 9.76 8.29
N ALA A 529 15.38 10.74 9.17
CA ALA A 529 16.36 11.80 9.02
C ALA A 529 17.80 11.26 8.94
N GLU A 530 18.13 10.17 9.64
CA GLU A 530 19.46 9.53 9.52
C GLU A 530 19.69 8.99 8.11
N LEU A 531 18.70 8.38 7.48
CA LEU A 531 18.81 7.88 6.10
C LEU A 531 18.89 9.02 5.08
N ARG A 532 18.12 10.09 5.28
CA ARG A 532 18.10 11.26 4.39
C ARG A 532 19.42 12.03 4.36
N LYS A 533 20.31 11.85 5.35
CA LYS A 533 21.69 12.37 5.31
C LYS A 533 22.50 11.77 4.16
N LEU A 534 22.24 10.49 3.82
CA LEU A 534 22.91 9.80 2.71
C LEU A 534 22.35 10.14 1.34
N VAL A 535 21.06 10.35 1.29
CA VAL A 535 20.26 10.50 0.07
C VAL A 535 19.30 11.65 0.28
N PRO A 536 19.75 12.88 0.13
CA PRO A 536 18.85 14.01 0.20
C PRO A 536 17.83 13.85 -0.93
N ASP A 537 16.54 13.67 -0.53
CA ASP A 537 15.37 13.78 -1.36
C ASP A 537 15.23 12.80 -2.55
N PRO A 538 15.34 11.50 -2.30
CA PRO A 538 15.22 10.47 -3.34
C PRO A 538 13.76 10.13 -3.70
N GLY A 539 12.78 10.75 -3.02
CA GLY A 539 11.37 10.46 -3.16
C GLY A 539 10.90 9.28 -2.29
N SER A 540 9.61 9.00 -2.42
CA SER A 540 8.88 8.01 -1.62
C SER A 540 7.89 7.25 -2.49
N TYR A 541 7.30 6.18 -1.95
CA TYR A 541 6.24 5.43 -2.62
C TYR A 541 4.86 5.93 -2.16
N VAL A 542 4.03 6.37 -3.11
CA VAL A 542 2.74 7.05 -2.85
C VAL A 542 1.79 6.32 -1.89
N SER A 543 1.79 4.99 -1.89
CA SER A 543 0.91 4.20 -1.00
C SER A 543 1.49 3.97 0.39
N GLU A 544 2.78 4.21 0.58
CA GLU A 544 3.54 3.91 1.79
C GLU A 544 4.43 5.12 2.14
N SER A 545 3.80 6.24 2.48
CA SER A 545 4.44 7.54 2.64
C SER A 545 3.86 8.32 3.80
N ASN A 546 4.57 9.37 4.22
CA ASN A 546 4.10 10.29 5.24
C ASN A 546 2.84 11.04 4.77
N TYR A 547 1.79 11.03 5.62
CA TYR A 547 0.58 11.82 5.37
C TYR A 547 0.87 13.32 5.25
N PHE A 548 1.90 13.82 5.94
CA PHE A 548 2.31 15.21 5.97
C PHE A 548 3.47 15.53 5.01
N GLU A 549 3.73 14.70 3.99
CA GLU A 549 4.79 14.94 3.00
C GLU A 549 4.60 16.29 2.30
N LYS A 550 5.57 17.21 2.46
CA LYS A 550 5.44 18.59 1.98
C LYS A 550 5.60 18.70 0.47
N ASP A 551 6.60 18.03 -0.08
CA ASP A 551 6.93 18.05 -1.51
C ASP A 551 6.36 16.81 -2.21
N TRP A 552 5.15 16.38 -1.82
CA TRP A 552 4.53 15.12 -2.23
C TRP A 552 4.46 14.94 -3.75
N GLN A 553 4.27 16.00 -4.55
CA GLN A 553 4.26 15.91 -6.01
C GLN A 553 5.56 15.32 -6.53
N ARG A 554 6.69 15.85 -6.04
CA ARG A 554 8.03 15.40 -6.40
C ARG A 554 8.36 14.07 -5.73
N ALA A 555 8.03 13.91 -4.46
CA ALA A 555 8.30 12.69 -3.71
C ALA A 555 7.65 11.46 -4.35
N PHE A 556 6.40 11.57 -4.81
CA PHE A 556 5.65 10.42 -5.33
C PHE A 556 5.83 10.18 -6.82
N TRP A 557 6.08 11.21 -7.62
CA TRP A 557 6.10 11.11 -9.08
C TRP A 557 7.32 11.74 -9.75
N GLY A 558 8.17 12.47 -9.02
CA GLY A 558 9.32 13.14 -9.63
C GLY A 558 8.92 13.97 -10.84
N ASN A 559 9.67 13.84 -11.93
CA ASN A 559 9.42 14.56 -13.18
C ASN A 559 8.11 14.13 -13.90
N ASN A 560 7.49 13.04 -13.52
CA ASN A 560 6.23 12.57 -14.10
C ASN A 560 5.03 13.42 -13.67
N TYR A 561 5.11 14.16 -12.55
CA TYR A 561 4.00 14.93 -12.03
C TYR A 561 3.40 15.91 -13.03
N ALA A 562 4.23 16.66 -13.74
CA ALA A 562 3.76 17.64 -14.72
C ALA A 562 2.93 17.02 -15.86
N ARG A 563 3.29 15.80 -16.30
CA ARG A 563 2.51 15.03 -17.28
C ARG A 563 1.20 14.54 -16.68
N LEU A 564 1.23 13.99 -15.47
CA LEU A 564 0.03 13.56 -14.75
C LEU A 564 -0.97 14.71 -14.57
N ARG A 565 -0.48 15.90 -14.22
CA ARG A 565 -1.29 17.10 -14.04
C ARG A 565 -2.01 17.51 -15.33
N ARG A 566 -1.35 17.42 -16.50
CA ARG A 566 -1.98 17.69 -17.80
C ARG A 566 -3.08 16.66 -18.11
N ILE A 567 -2.83 15.38 -17.84
CA ILE A 567 -3.81 14.29 -18.04
C ILE A 567 -5.00 14.48 -17.11
N LYS A 568 -4.77 14.83 -15.84
CA LYS A 568 -5.83 15.16 -14.88
C LYS A 568 -6.75 16.26 -15.42
N LYS A 569 -6.17 17.37 -15.90
CA LYS A 569 -6.94 18.48 -16.50
C LYS A 569 -7.74 18.07 -17.73
N LYS A 570 -7.26 17.10 -18.51
CA LYS A 570 -7.96 16.58 -19.70
C LYS A 570 -9.18 15.74 -19.34
N TYR A 571 -9.08 14.82 -18.37
CA TYR A 571 -10.12 13.84 -18.07
C TYR A 571 -10.99 14.19 -16.84
N ASP A 572 -10.51 15.11 -16.00
CA ASP A 572 -11.23 15.57 -14.81
C ASP A 572 -10.96 17.06 -14.54
N ARG A 573 -11.35 17.90 -15.48
CA ARG A 573 -11.13 19.36 -15.44
C ARG A 573 -11.71 20.02 -14.19
N ASP A 574 -12.87 19.56 -13.74
CA ASP A 574 -13.59 20.14 -12.62
C ASP A 574 -13.14 19.56 -11.27
N GLY A 575 -12.21 18.57 -11.27
CA GLY A 575 -11.65 17.96 -10.08
C GLY A 575 -12.67 17.13 -9.30
N LEU A 576 -13.57 16.39 -9.98
CA LEU A 576 -14.56 15.52 -9.33
C LEU A 576 -13.87 14.49 -8.42
N PHE A 577 -12.79 13.88 -8.92
CA PHE A 577 -11.98 12.92 -8.18
C PHE A 577 -10.93 13.64 -7.34
N PHE A 578 -11.02 13.49 -6.03
CA PHE A 578 -10.10 14.08 -5.06
C PHE A 578 -9.67 13.02 -4.07
N VAL A 579 -8.37 12.89 -3.88
CA VAL A 579 -7.73 12.16 -2.79
C VAL A 579 -6.64 13.03 -2.19
N HIS A 580 -6.38 12.87 -0.90
CA HIS A 580 -5.27 13.55 -0.22
C HIS A 580 -3.94 13.27 -0.94
N HIS A 581 -3.16 14.30 -1.23
CA HIS A 581 -1.91 14.23 -1.99
C HIS A 581 -2.02 13.50 -3.35
N GLY A 582 -3.24 13.41 -3.91
CA GLY A 582 -3.45 12.93 -5.28
C GLY A 582 -3.19 14.04 -6.30
N VAL A 583 -2.95 13.65 -7.56
CA VAL A 583 -2.66 14.61 -8.64
C VAL A 583 -3.80 15.62 -8.78
N GLY A 584 -3.49 16.89 -8.58
CA GLY A 584 -4.44 18.00 -8.63
C GLY A 584 -5.12 18.32 -7.29
N SER A 585 -4.75 17.66 -6.19
CA SER A 585 -5.29 17.96 -4.87
C SER A 585 -4.86 19.33 -4.33
N GLU A 586 -3.77 19.89 -4.83
CA GLU A 586 -3.31 21.22 -4.50
C GLU A 586 -4.30 22.33 -4.86
N ASP A 587 -5.25 22.06 -5.75
CA ASP A 587 -6.31 23.03 -6.11
C ASP A 587 -7.49 23.01 -5.11
N TRP A 588 -7.44 22.21 -4.06
CA TRP A 588 -8.56 21.96 -3.17
C TRP A 588 -8.19 22.20 -1.70
N SER A 589 -9.20 22.54 -0.88
CA SER A 589 -9.07 22.49 0.57
C SER A 589 -8.67 21.08 1.03
N ALA A 590 -8.03 20.97 2.20
CA ALA A 590 -7.53 19.70 2.73
C ALA A 590 -8.61 18.60 2.82
N ASP A 591 -9.87 18.98 3.06
CA ASP A 591 -11.03 18.08 3.07
C ASP A 591 -11.64 17.82 1.67
N GLY A 592 -11.09 18.46 0.63
CA GLY A 592 -11.56 18.33 -0.74
C GLY A 592 -12.94 18.94 -1.00
N MET A 593 -13.45 19.80 -0.13
CA MET A 593 -14.80 20.35 -0.23
C MET A 593 -14.88 21.69 -0.96
N ALA A 594 -13.81 22.47 -0.96
CA ALA A 594 -13.77 23.78 -1.61
C ALA A 594 -12.57 23.85 -2.56
N ARG A 595 -12.80 24.42 -3.77
CA ARG A 595 -11.72 24.69 -4.70
C ARG A 595 -10.99 25.97 -4.28
N LEU A 596 -9.66 25.92 -4.26
CA LEU A 596 -8.84 27.08 -3.96
C LEU A 596 -8.72 27.97 -5.20
N ARG A 597 -8.63 29.28 -5.03
CA ARG A 597 -8.28 30.18 -6.15
C ARG A 597 -6.80 29.99 -6.46
N SER A 598 -6.49 29.69 -7.72
CA SER A 598 -5.12 29.68 -8.26
C SER A 598 -4.61 31.09 -8.45
#